data_21d8a816b0de855740082d7b3ae8d032
#
_entry.id   21d8a816b0de855740082d7b3ae8d032
#
_cell.length_a   1.000
_cell.length_b   1.000
_cell.length_c   1.000
_cell.angle_alpha   90.00
_cell.angle_beta   90.00
_cell.angle_gamma   90.00
#
_symmetry.space_group_name_H-M   'P 1'
#
loop_
_entity.id
_entity.type
_entity.pdbx_description
1 polymer ?
#
loop_
_entity_poly.entity_id
_entity_poly.type
_entity_poly.pdbx_seq_one_letter_code
_entity_poly.pdbx_strand_id
1 'polypeptide(L)'
;LFIGFLRERAARAEALYILSDLFEYWIGDDAVRDAEFAPIVDALRALTQGGTPAYIMHGNRDFLLGAGFEKASGCRLLPDPSLIDLYGEQVLLMHGDTLCTDDTAYLDFRRMVRDPQWIAGFLAKTVDERNAVVRNLRETSKAAMAEKKPEIMDVNAETVERVMRQHGV
;
A
#
# COMPACT_ATOMS: atom_id res chain seq x y z
N LEU A 1 -6.51 -8.24 -15.83
CA LEU A 1 -6.15 -9.39 -14.99
C LEU A 1 -6.75 -9.26 -13.60
N PHE A 2 -6.44 -8.20 -12.82
CA PHE A 2 -6.87 -8.04 -11.41
C PHE A 2 -8.40 -8.02 -11.24
N ILE A 3 -9.13 -7.27 -12.08
CA ILE A 3 -10.60 -7.22 -12.04
C ILE A 3 -11.21 -8.60 -12.30
N GLY A 4 -10.64 -9.39 -13.19
CA GLY A 4 -11.05 -10.78 -13.41
C GLY A 4 -10.86 -11.65 -12.16
N PHE A 5 -9.71 -11.51 -11.48
CA PHE A 5 -9.44 -12.18 -10.21
C PHE A 5 -10.47 -11.80 -9.14
N LEU A 6 -10.83 -10.53 -9.01
CA LEU A 6 -11.84 -10.08 -8.04
C LEU A 6 -13.19 -10.77 -8.28
N ARG A 7 -13.62 -10.86 -9.55
CA ARG A 7 -14.92 -11.43 -9.95
C ARG A 7 -14.97 -12.96 -9.82
N GLU A 8 -13.88 -13.64 -10.17
CA GLU A 8 -13.88 -15.10 -10.33
C GLU A 8 -13.38 -15.83 -9.07
N ARG A 9 -12.48 -15.23 -8.31
CA ARG A 9 -11.83 -15.86 -7.17
C ARG A 9 -12.18 -15.17 -5.87
N ALA A 10 -11.88 -13.87 -5.73
CA ALA A 10 -12.10 -13.14 -4.49
C ALA A 10 -13.59 -13.12 -4.08
N ALA A 11 -14.51 -13.07 -5.03
CA ALA A 11 -15.96 -13.11 -4.75
C ALA A 11 -16.45 -14.42 -4.08
N ARG A 12 -15.59 -15.43 -3.98
CA ARG A 12 -15.90 -16.71 -3.32
C ARG A 12 -15.08 -16.91 -2.05
N ALA A 13 -14.24 -15.96 -1.68
CA ALA A 13 -13.42 -16.03 -0.48
C ALA A 13 -14.17 -15.47 0.72
N GLU A 14 -13.75 -15.87 1.92
CA GLU A 14 -14.27 -15.32 3.17
C GLU A 14 -13.78 -13.88 3.41
N ALA A 15 -12.59 -13.54 2.92
CA ALA A 15 -12.02 -12.20 2.93
C ALA A 15 -10.94 -12.04 1.86
N LEU A 16 -10.68 -10.79 1.48
CA LEU A 16 -9.55 -10.42 0.62
C LEU A 16 -8.61 -9.49 1.39
N TYR A 17 -7.33 -9.84 1.45
CA TYR A 17 -6.27 -9.00 2.00
C TYR A 17 -5.32 -8.59 0.88
N ILE A 18 -5.18 -7.29 0.67
CA ILE A 18 -4.26 -6.69 -0.30
C ILE A 18 -3.11 -6.07 0.50
N LEU A 19 -1.93 -6.68 0.41
CA LEU A 19 -0.79 -6.31 1.26
C LEU A 19 0.11 -5.26 0.62
N SER A 20 -0.47 -4.27 -0.05
CA SER A 20 0.22 -3.11 -0.60
C SER A 20 0.23 -2.95 -2.12
N ASP A 21 0.63 -1.76 -2.54
CA ASP A 21 0.92 -1.38 -3.93
C ASP A 21 -0.17 -1.84 -4.92
N LEU A 22 -1.44 -1.66 -4.51
CA LEU A 22 -2.59 -1.92 -5.38
C LEU A 22 -2.54 -1.00 -6.61
N PHE A 23 -2.08 0.23 -6.40
CA PHE A 23 -1.89 1.21 -7.45
C PHE A 23 -0.41 1.53 -7.64
N GLU A 24 -0.02 1.79 -8.88
CA GLU A 24 1.33 2.25 -9.22
C GLU A 24 1.70 3.59 -8.56
N TYR A 25 0.70 4.37 -8.20
CA TYR A 25 0.76 5.56 -7.37
C TYR A 25 -0.66 5.95 -6.93
N TRP A 26 -0.76 6.71 -5.83
CA TRP A 26 -2.01 7.33 -5.38
C TRP A 26 -1.71 8.78 -4.99
N ILE A 27 -2.42 9.72 -5.60
CA ILE A 27 -2.15 11.15 -5.44
C ILE A 27 -3.11 11.86 -4.47
N GLY A 28 -4.02 11.11 -3.88
CA GLY A 28 -5.03 11.58 -2.93
C GLY A 28 -6.43 11.12 -3.31
N ASP A 29 -7.33 11.09 -2.35
CA ASP A 29 -8.68 10.55 -2.50
C ASP A 29 -9.60 11.40 -3.38
N ASP A 30 -9.26 12.64 -3.64
CA ASP A 30 -9.94 13.51 -4.58
C ASP A 30 -9.82 13.03 -6.04
N ALA A 31 -8.77 12.23 -6.34
CA ALA A 31 -8.57 11.59 -7.63
C ALA A 31 -9.23 10.20 -7.76
N VAL A 32 -9.96 9.73 -6.75
CA VAL A 32 -10.54 8.36 -6.70
C VAL A 32 -11.45 8.01 -7.91
N ARG A 33 -11.95 9.00 -8.61
CA ARG A 33 -12.81 8.85 -9.80
C ARG A 33 -12.09 9.07 -11.12
N ASP A 34 -10.80 9.30 -11.09
CA ASP A 34 -10.02 9.41 -12.31
C ASP A 34 -10.07 8.11 -13.11
N ALA A 35 -10.04 8.22 -14.43
CA ALA A 35 -10.22 7.09 -15.35
C ALA A 35 -9.24 5.93 -15.12
N GLU A 36 -8.08 6.24 -14.56
CA GLU A 36 -7.05 5.26 -14.21
C GLU A 36 -7.43 4.41 -13.00
N PHE A 37 -8.04 4.99 -11.98
CA PHE A 37 -8.34 4.34 -10.71
C PHE A 37 -9.77 3.80 -10.62
N ALA A 38 -10.73 4.50 -11.21
CA ALA A 38 -12.16 4.21 -11.10
C ALA A 38 -12.52 2.74 -11.43
N PRO A 39 -11.99 2.08 -12.47
CA PRO A 39 -12.35 0.69 -12.78
C PRO A 39 -11.98 -0.29 -11.66
N ILE A 40 -10.84 -0.07 -10.97
CA ILE A 40 -10.39 -0.92 -9.86
C ILE A 40 -11.24 -0.64 -8.63
N VAL A 41 -11.47 0.64 -8.32
CA VAL A 41 -12.29 1.07 -7.18
C VAL A 41 -13.73 0.54 -7.31
N ASP A 42 -14.33 0.61 -8.48
CA ASP A 42 -15.68 0.10 -8.73
C ASP A 42 -15.74 -1.44 -8.66
N ALA A 43 -14.68 -2.14 -9.10
CA ALA A 43 -14.61 -3.59 -8.96
C ALA A 43 -14.47 -4.04 -7.50
N LEU A 44 -13.70 -3.31 -6.69
CA LEU A 44 -13.59 -3.53 -5.24
C LEU A 44 -14.92 -3.24 -4.54
N ARG A 45 -15.60 -2.15 -4.92
CA ARG A 45 -16.95 -1.86 -4.41
C ARG A 45 -17.93 -2.99 -4.71
N ALA A 46 -17.93 -3.49 -5.95
CA ALA A 46 -18.80 -4.61 -6.32
C ALA A 46 -18.50 -5.86 -5.49
N LEU A 47 -17.23 -6.15 -5.21
CA LEU A 47 -16.80 -7.26 -4.36
C LEU A 47 -17.34 -7.09 -2.92
N THR A 48 -17.12 -5.93 -2.31
CA THR A 48 -17.51 -5.66 -0.92
C THR A 48 -19.02 -5.60 -0.75
N GLN A 49 -19.75 -5.04 -1.72
CA GLN A 49 -21.22 -5.08 -1.75
C GLN A 49 -21.77 -6.49 -2.00
N GLY A 50 -21.01 -7.34 -2.66
CA GLY A 50 -21.32 -8.77 -2.85
C GLY A 50 -21.13 -9.62 -1.60
N GLY A 51 -20.63 -9.04 -0.49
CA GLY A 51 -20.51 -9.70 0.81
C GLY A 51 -19.10 -10.17 1.16
N THR A 52 -18.11 -10.04 0.26
CA THR A 52 -16.72 -10.38 0.58
C THR A 52 -16.02 -9.15 1.19
N PRO A 53 -15.66 -9.17 2.49
CA PRO A 53 -14.88 -8.10 3.08
C PRO A 53 -13.51 -8.00 2.43
N ALA A 54 -13.06 -6.77 2.16
CA ALA A 54 -11.77 -6.50 1.55
C ALA A 54 -10.98 -5.52 2.42
N TYR A 55 -9.74 -5.87 2.66
CA TYR A 55 -8.78 -5.12 3.47
C TYR A 55 -7.58 -4.75 2.63
N ILE A 56 -7.05 -3.56 2.82
CA ILE A 56 -5.86 -3.08 2.11
C ILE A 56 -4.88 -2.45 3.09
N MET A 57 -3.62 -2.77 2.91
CA MET A 57 -2.52 -2.17 3.64
C MET A 57 -1.77 -1.21 2.71
N HIS A 58 -1.33 -0.08 3.23
CA HIS A 58 -0.56 0.89 2.48
C HIS A 58 0.77 0.32 2.01
N GLY A 59 1.07 0.45 0.73
CA GLY A 59 2.40 0.24 0.18
C GLY A 59 3.24 1.51 0.14
N ASN A 60 4.35 1.43 -0.54
CA ASN A 60 5.22 2.60 -0.75
C ASN A 60 4.76 3.49 -1.91
N ARG A 61 3.83 3.02 -2.73
CA ARG A 61 3.30 3.72 -3.91
C ARG A 61 1.93 4.35 -3.67
N ASP A 62 1.14 3.76 -2.77
CA ASP A 62 -0.26 4.13 -2.55
C ASP A 62 -0.57 4.50 -1.08
N PHE A 63 0.43 4.97 -0.34
CA PHE A 63 0.31 5.32 1.08
C PHE A 63 -0.61 6.52 1.37
N LEU A 64 -1.11 7.20 0.36
CA LEU A 64 -2.09 8.29 0.46
C LEU A 64 -3.54 7.82 0.31
N LEU A 65 -3.77 6.50 0.19
CA LEU A 65 -5.12 5.94 0.31
C LEU A 65 -5.71 6.32 1.67
N GLY A 66 -6.89 6.89 1.68
CA GLY A 66 -7.53 7.38 2.90
C GLY A 66 -9.02 7.04 2.98
N ALA A 67 -9.73 7.75 3.84
CA ALA A 67 -11.16 7.53 4.08
C ALA A 67 -12.05 7.72 2.83
N GLY A 68 -11.62 8.54 1.88
CA GLY A 68 -12.31 8.70 0.59
C GLY A 68 -12.23 7.45 -0.26
N PHE A 69 -11.07 6.79 -0.29
CA PHE A 69 -10.90 5.49 -0.93
C PHE A 69 -11.74 4.41 -0.23
N GLU A 70 -11.70 4.32 1.12
CA GLU A 70 -12.52 3.37 1.87
C GLU A 70 -14.00 3.53 1.54
N LYS A 71 -14.51 4.76 1.57
CA LYS A 71 -15.90 5.07 1.21
C LYS A 71 -16.23 4.73 -0.24
N ALA A 72 -15.28 4.93 -1.15
CA ALA A 72 -15.50 4.69 -2.57
C ALA A 72 -15.48 3.21 -2.93
N SER A 73 -14.58 2.42 -2.34
CA SER A 73 -14.35 1.00 -2.63
C SER A 73 -15.09 0.05 -1.70
N GLY A 74 -15.45 0.48 -0.48
CA GLY A 74 -15.94 -0.38 0.58
C GLY A 74 -14.85 -1.21 1.27
N CYS A 75 -13.59 -1.07 0.85
CA CYS A 75 -12.44 -1.67 1.53
C CYS A 75 -12.19 -1.00 2.88
N ARG A 76 -11.45 -1.70 3.76
CA ARG A 76 -10.94 -1.15 5.03
C ARG A 76 -9.41 -1.06 4.97
N LEU A 77 -8.87 0.08 5.36
CA LEU A 77 -7.43 0.26 5.50
C LEU A 77 -6.93 -0.45 6.77
N LEU A 78 -5.86 -1.24 6.61
CA LEU A 78 -5.19 -1.89 7.72
C LEU A 78 -3.94 -1.11 8.12
N PRO A 79 -3.64 -1.01 9.43
CA PRO A 79 -2.32 -0.61 9.91
C PRO A 79 -1.22 -1.56 9.38
N ASP A 80 -0.01 -1.05 9.23
CA ASP A 80 1.18 -1.83 8.94
C ASP A 80 2.14 -1.72 10.15
N PRO A 81 2.36 -2.82 10.90
CA PRO A 81 1.83 -4.18 10.76
C PRO A 81 0.40 -4.37 11.30
N SER A 82 -0.26 -5.47 10.89
CA SER A 82 -1.52 -5.95 11.45
C SER A 82 -1.45 -7.42 11.81
N LEU A 83 -1.90 -7.76 13.02
CA LEU A 83 -2.07 -9.16 13.45
C LEU A 83 -3.51 -9.60 13.20
N ILE A 84 -3.69 -10.73 12.54
CA ILE A 84 -5.00 -11.34 12.29
C ILE A 84 -5.05 -12.76 12.80
N ASP A 85 -6.24 -13.24 13.13
CA ASP A 85 -6.50 -14.66 13.33
C ASP A 85 -6.93 -15.29 11.99
N LEU A 86 -6.19 -16.28 11.55
CA LEU A 86 -6.50 -17.03 10.34
C LEU A 86 -6.73 -18.50 10.70
N TYR A 87 -7.99 -18.85 10.90
CA TYR A 87 -8.42 -20.20 11.28
C TYR A 87 -7.78 -20.72 12.59
N GLY A 88 -7.59 -19.84 13.56
CA GLY A 88 -7.00 -20.16 14.87
C GLY A 88 -5.49 -19.96 14.93
N GLU A 89 -4.85 -19.58 13.84
CA GLU A 89 -3.43 -19.22 13.81
C GLU A 89 -3.25 -17.70 13.76
N GLN A 90 -2.31 -17.19 14.56
CA GLN A 90 -1.95 -15.77 14.51
C GLN A 90 -1.04 -15.50 13.31
N VAL A 91 -1.44 -14.62 12.43
CA VAL A 91 -0.69 -14.24 11.22
C VAL A 91 -0.39 -12.76 11.24
N LEU A 92 0.88 -12.40 11.13
CA LEU A 92 1.33 -11.02 11.01
C LEU A 92 1.34 -10.60 9.54
N LEU A 93 0.50 -9.64 9.20
CA LEU A 93 0.47 -9.03 7.88
C LEU A 93 1.32 -7.75 7.89
N MET A 94 2.19 -7.62 6.90
CA MET A 94 3.05 -6.44 6.71
C MET A 94 3.23 -6.15 5.23
N HIS A 95 3.45 -4.86 4.89
CA HIS A 95 4.01 -4.51 3.59
C HIS A 95 5.45 -5.01 3.45
N GLY A 96 6.24 -4.89 4.53
CA GLY A 96 7.58 -5.45 4.61
C GLY A 96 8.71 -4.49 4.26
N ASP A 97 8.43 -3.32 3.71
CA ASP A 97 9.45 -2.33 3.35
C ASP A 97 10.29 -1.84 4.54
N THR A 98 9.71 -1.85 5.74
CA THR A 98 10.40 -1.51 6.99
C THR A 98 11.35 -2.59 7.49
N LEU A 99 11.31 -3.78 6.88
CA LEU A 99 12.23 -4.87 7.18
C LEU A 99 13.56 -4.75 6.39
N CYS A 100 13.60 -3.94 5.33
CA CYS A 100 14.79 -3.65 4.53
C CYS A 100 15.67 -2.60 5.24
N THR A 101 16.15 -2.92 6.46
CA THR A 101 16.82 -1.95 7.33
C THR A 101 18.20 -1.53 6.85
N ASP A 102 18.77 -2.26 5.92
CA ASP A 102 20.07 -1.94 5.31
C ASP A 102 19.95 -0.83 4.25
N ASP A 103 18.76 -0.62 3.69
CA ASP A 103 18.47 0.51 2.80
C ASP A 103 18.08 1.77 3.59
N THR A 104 19.04 2.35 4.27
CA THR A 104 18.85 3.55 5.11
C THR A 104 18.32 4.74 4.29
N ALA A 105 18.81 4.90 3.06
CA ALA A 105 18.36 5.97 2.16
C ALA A 105 16.87 5.85 1.81
N TYR A 106 16.39 4.63 1.58
CA TYR A 106 14.98 4.37 1.39
C TYR A 106 14.15 4.67 2.65
N LEU A 107 14.61 4.23 3.81
CA LEU A 107 13.91 4.48 5.08
C LEU A 107 13.82 5.97 5.42
N ASP A 108 14.84 6.75 5.11
CA ASP A 108 14.82 8.20 5.28
C ASP A 108 13.81 8.86 4.31
N PHE A 109 13.82 8.46 3.05
CA PHE A 109 12.81 8.89 2.07
C PHE A 109 11.39 8.51 2.53
N ARG A 110 11.17 7.26 2.94
CA ARG A 110 9.90 6.79 3.47
C ARG A 110 9.39 7.64 4.63
N ARG A 111 10.27 7.95 5.59
CA ARG A 111 9.95 8.80 6.74
C ARG A 111 9.54 10.19 6.31
N MET A 112 10.28 10.76 5.36
CA MET A 112 10.01 12.10 4.83
C MET A 112 8.63 12.18 4.16
N VAL A 113 8.30 11.27 3.23
CA VAL A 113 7.04 11.34 2.47
C VAL A 113 5.81 10.95 3.29
N ARG A 114 5.99 10.28 4.44
CA ARG A 114 4.92 9.95 5.39
C ARG A 114 4.80 10.95 6.54
N ASP A 115 5.63 11.98 6.55
CA ASP A 115 5.48 13.07 7.51
C ASP A 115 4.16 13.82 7.27
N PRO A 116 3.35 14.09 8.32
CA PRO A 116 2.06 14.75 8.17
C PRO A 116 2.14 16.12 7.50
N GLN A 117 3.22 16.87 7.72
CA GLN A 117 3.41 18.19 7.10
C GLN A 117 3.72 18.05 5.61
N TRP A 118 4.56 17.05 5.24
CA TRP A 118 4.81 16.75 3.84
C TRP A 118 3.53 16.32 3.12
N ILE A 119 2.74 15.41 3.71
CA ILE A 119 1.45 14.96 3.16
C ILE A 119 0.50 16.13 2.97
N ALA A 120 0.33 16.97 4.00
CA ALA A 120 -0.53 18.15 3.91
C ALA A 120 -0.08 19.11 2.79
N GLY A 121 1.23 19.38 2.68
CA GLY A 121 1.80 20.20 1.62
C GLY A 121 1.64 19.58 0.22
N PHE A 122 1.74 18.26 0.11
CA PHE A 122 1.51 17.55 -1.14
C PHE A 122 0.04 17.61 -1.57
N LEU A 123 -0.89 17.31 -0.67
CA LEU A 123 -2.33 17.31 -0.95
C LEU A 123 -2.90 18.71 -1.19
N ALA A 124 -2.25 19.76 -0.72
CA ALA A 124 -2.63 21.16 -1.02
C ALA A 124 -2.32 21.58 -2.48
N LYS A 125 -1.54 20.79 -3.21
CA LYS A 125 -1.21 21.05 -4.63
C LYS A 125 -2.37 20.62 -5.54
N THR A 126 -2.40 21.20 -6.74
CA THR A 126 -3.30 20.72 -7.80
C THR A 126 -2.97 19.29 -8.23
N VAL A 127 -3.93 18.61 -8.86
CA VAL A 127 -3.74 17.25 -9.40
C VAL A 127 -2.54 17.20 -10.37
N ASP A 128 -2.40 18.19 -11.23
CA ASP A 128 -1.30 18.26 -12.21
C ASP A 128 0.07 18.41 -11.53
N GLU A 129 0.15 19.27 -10.51
CA GLU A 129 1.38 19.44 -9.72
C GLU A 129 1.72 18.14 -8.94
N ARG A 130 0.72 17.48 -8.36
CA ARG A 130 0.95 16.18 -7.67
C ARG A 130 1.44 15.11 -8.63
N ASN A 131 0.86 15.03 -9.83
CA ASN A 131 1.32 14.14 -10.89
C ASN A 131 2.77 14.44 -11.32
N ALA A 132 3.15 15.71 -11.41
CA ALA A 132 4.53 16.09 -11.71
C ALA A 132 5.51 15.65 -10.60
N VAL A 133 5.14 15.86 -9.33
CA VAL A 133 5.94 15.41 -8.18
C VAL A 133 6.11 13.89 -8.19
N VAL A 134 5.04 13.13 -8.40
CA VAL A 134 5.09 11.65 -8.45
C VAL A 134 5.99 11.16 -9.58
N ARG A 135 5.90 11.77 -10.78
CA ARG A 135 6.81 11.41 -11.90
C ARG A 135 8.27 11.59 -11.51
N ASN A 136 8.62 12.75 -10.94
CA ASN A 136 10.00 13.01 -10.50
C ASN A 136 10.48 12.03 -9.42
N LEU A 137 9.63 11.73 -8.42
CA LEU A 137 9.97 10.76 -7.37
C LEU A 137 10.18 9.36 -7.94
N ARG A 138 9.38 8.94 -8.92
CA ARG A 138 9.53 7.63 -9.57
C ARG A 138 10.81 7.55 -10.41
N GLU A 139 11.15 8.60 -11.15
CA GLU A 139 12.40 8.66 -11.92
C GLU A 139 13.61 8.60 -10.98
N THR A 140 13.60 9.38 -9.90
CA THR A 140 14.66 9.36 -8.89
C THR A 140 14.78 7.99 -8.23
N SER A 141 13.67 7.38 -7.85
CA SER A 141 13.65 6.03 -7.25
C SER A 141 14.20 4.99 -8.21
N LYS A 142 13.80 5.04 -9.49
CA LYS A 142 14.29 4.11 -10.51
C LYS A 142 15.80 4.24 -10.71
N ALA A 143 16.32 5.46 -10.76
CA ALA A 143 17.76 5.70 -10.86
C ALA A 143 18.50 5.17 -9.63
N ALA A 144 18.01 5.48 -8.43
CA ALA A 144 18.60 5.00 -7.18
C ALA A 144 18.61 3.46 -7.08
N MET A 145 17.53 2.80 -7.49
CA MET A 145 17.45 1.33 -7.49
C MET A 145 18.45 0.69 -8.47
N ALA A 146 18.73 1.33 -9.60
CA ALA A 146 19.69 0.81 -10.58
C ALA A 146 21.14 0.80 -10.07
N GLU A 147 21.45 1.66 -9.09
CA GLU A 147 22.79 1.78 -8.49
C GLU A 147 22.96 0.93 -7.22
N LYS A 148 21.86 0.44 -6.63
CA LYS A 148 21.88 -0.32 -5.38
C LYS A 148 22.19 -1.80 -5.65
N LYS A 149 22.92 -2.40 -4.70
CA LYS A 149 23.11 -3.85 -4.68
C LYS A 149 21.81 -4.52 -4.22
N PRO A 150 21.41 -5.66 -4.83
CA PRO A 150 20.18 -6.37 -4.44
C PRO A 150 20.10 -6.68 -2.94
N GLU A 151 21.22 -7.02 -2.33
CA GLU A 151 21.29 -7.42 -0.91
C GLU A 151 20.88 -6.31 0.05
N ILE A 152 21.07 -5.03 -0.34
CA ILE A 152 20.64 -3.87 0.47
C ILE A 152 19.13 -3.68 0.42
N MET A 153 18.51 -4.08 -0.69
CA MET A 153 17.07 -3.94 -0.93
C MET A 153 16.25 -5.11 -0.38
N ASP A 154 16.90 -6.16 0.10
CA ASP A 154 16.24 -7.32 0.69
C ASP A 154 15.92 -7.11 2.18
N VAL A 155 15.04 -7.93 2.73
CA VAL A 155 14.70 -7.91 4.15
C VAL A 155 15.89 -8.35 4.99
N ASN A 156 16.15 -7.63 6.09
CA ASN A 156 17.18 -7.99 7.04
C ASN A 156 16.65 -9.09 7.99
N ALA A 157 17.32 -10.25 8.01
CA ALA A 157 16.89 -11.43 8.75
C ALA A 157 16.75 -11.18 10.26
N GLU A 158 17.68 -10.44 10.87
CA GLU A 158 17.61 -10.11 12.32
C GLU A 158 16.41 -9.20 12.62
N THR A 159 16.08 -8.30 11.68
CA THR A 159 14.91 -7.44 11.79
C THR A 159 13.62 -8.24 11.70
N VAL A 160 13.54 -9.20 10.77
CA VAL A 160 12.39 -10.11 10.64
C VAL A 160 12.16 -10.87 11.96
N GLU A 161 13.20 -11.54 12.48
CA GLU A 161 13.09 -12.27 13.75
C GLU A 161 12.69 -11.36 14.93
N ARG A 162 13.22 -10.16 14.99
CA ARG A 162 12.87 -9.20 16.04
C ARG A 162 11.39 -8.79 15.95
N VAL A 163 10.90 -8.52 14.75
CA VAL A 163 9.49 -8.11 14.53
C VAL A 163 8.56 -9.27 14.84
N MET A 164 8.85 -10.49 14.39
CA MET A 164 8.06 -11.68 14.72
C MET A 164 7.98 -11.88 16.24
N ARG A 165 9.09 -11.83 16.94
CA ARG A 165 9.10 -11.93 18.42
C ARG A 165 8.28 -10.83 19.10
N GLN A 166 8.32 -9.59 18.60
CA GLN A 166 7.53 -8.47 19.14
C GLN A 166 6.03 -8.70 19.04
N HIS A 167 5.59 -9.39 18.01
CA HIS A 167 4.17 -9.66 17.76
C HIS A 167 3.74 -11.05 18.20
N GLY A 168 4.64 -11.88 18.70
CA GLY A 168 4.33 -13.21 19.25
C GLY A 168 4.01 -14.26 18.18
N VAL A 169 4.58 -14.12 17.00
CA VAL A 169 4.42 -15.04 15.86
C VAL A 169 5.76 -15.60 15.44
#